data_2d52fdab9f1f5ba402d1cc8533d1442e
#
_entry.id   2d52fdab9f1f5ba402d1cc8533d1442e
#
_cell.length_a   1.000
_cell.length_b   1.000
_cell.length_c   1.000
_cell.angle_alpha   90.00
_cell.angle_beta   90.00
_cell.angle_gamma   90.00
#
_symmetry.space_group_name_H-M   'P 1'
#
loop_
_entity.id
_entity.type
_entity.pdbx_description
1 polymer ?
#
loop_
_entity_poly.entity_id
_entity_poly.type
_entity_poly.pdbx_seq_one_letter_code
_entity_poly.pdbx_strand_id
1 'polypeptide(L)'
;VYGEPAGQTVRDVWQGNRSMWHIMMSQRGFIVSSVDNRGTAAPRGHDWRRSIYASDGSLETQDQSDAINAMCARWEYIDCNRVGVWGHSGGGSLTLSLMFRYPKLFKVGVSQAPVPDKRLYDSIYQERYSGLLEDNADNYVEFSAITHAAKLEGKLLLVHGTGDDNVHYQGSERLINELIKHNKQFSLMAYPNRRHGIVEGEGTSLHLSTMRSAYFMNNL
;
A
#
# COMPACT_ATOMS: atom_id res chain seq x y z
N VAL A 1 -2.08 5.36 2.05
CA VAL A 1 -1.91 5.53 0.58
C VAL A 1 -2.92 4.70 -0.19
N TYR A 2 -3.17 5.04 -1.46
CA TYR A 2 -3.86 4.19 -2.42
C TYR A 2 -3.08 4.13 -3.74
N GLY A 3 -2.83 5.28 -4.36
CA GLY A 3 -1.88 5.48 -5.45
C GLY A 3 -2.33 5.08 -6.85
N GLU A 4 -3.28 4.17 -6.96
CA GLU A 4 -3.72 3.61 -8.23
C GLU A 4 -4.70 4.53 -9.00
N PRO A 5 -4.83 4.34 -10.33
CA PRO A 5 -5.66 5.19 -11.20
C PRO A 5 -7.17 5.13 -10.88
N ALA A 6 -7.61 4.06 -10.23
CA ALA A 6 -9.02 3.87 -9.87
C ALA A 6 -9.51 4.72 -8.68
N GLY A 7 -8.61 5.36 -7.92
CA GLY A 7 -8.97 6.05 -6.70
C GLY A 7 -8.28 7.38 -6.47
N GLN A 8 -8.92 8.19 -5.63
CA GLN A 8 -8.39 9.44 -5.10
C GLN A 8 -8.42 9.37 -3.57
N THR A 9 -7.30 9.72 -2.93
CA THR A 9 -7.16 9.66 -1.47
C THR A 9 -7.43 11.02 -0.82
N VAL A 10 -6.95 12.09 -1.45
CA VAL A 10 -7.12 13.47 -0.95
C VAL A 10 -8.50 13.98 -1.33
N ARG A 11 -9.34 14.25 -0.31
CA ARG A 11 -10.71 14.75 -0.49
C ARG A 11 -11.02 15.73 0.63
N ASP A 12 -11.66 16.84 0.27
CA ASP A 12 -12.17 17.83 1.23
C ASP A 12 -13.58 17.42 1.71
N VAL A 13 -13.67 16.27 2.36
CA VAL A 13 -14.90 15.72 2.91
C VAL A 13 -14.66 14.95 4.20
N TRP A 14 -15.66 14.92 5.07
CA TRP A 14 -15.65 14.04 6.24
C TRP A 14 -15.81 12.57 5.80
N GLN A 15 -14.84 11.74 6.11
CA GLN A 15 -14.78 10.33 5.69
C GLN A 15 -15.18 9.34 6.82
N GLY A 16 -16.00 9.78 7.77
CA GLY A 16 -16.50 8.91 8.85
C GLY A 16 -15.37 8.23 9.64
N ASN A 17 -15.43 6.91 9.74
CA ASN A 17 -14.46 6.13 10.54
C ASN A 17 -12.99 6.33 10.12
N ARG A 18 -12.72 6.65 8.86
CA ARG A 18 -11.34 6.95 8.41
C ARG A 18 -10.84 8.24 9.04
N SER A 19 -11.66 9.29 9.02
CA SER A 19 -11.31 10.57 9.68
C SER A 19 -11.13 10.38 11.19
N MET A 20 -12.00 9.59 11.84
CA MET A 20 -11.87 9.27 13.26
C MET A 20 -10.56 8.55 13.60
N TRP A 21 -10.13 7.61 12.76
CA TRP A 21 -8.85 6.94 12.95
C TRP A 21 -7.67 7.91 12.83
N HIS A 22 -7.70 8.82 11.85
CA HIS A 22 -6.66 9.85 11.69
C HIS A 22 -6.58 10.77 12.92
N ILE A 23 -7.73 11.22 13.43
CA ILE A 23 -7.80 12.05 14.65
C ILE A 23 -7.24 11.30 15.86
N MET A 24 -7.63 10.05 16.04
CA MET A 24 -7.13 9.21 17.14
C MET A 24 -5.61 9.06 17.10
N MET A 25 -5.04 8.80 15.92
CA MET A 25 -3.58 8.72 15.74
C MET A 25 -2.91 10.08 16.00
N SER A 26 -3.51 11.18 15.53
CA SER A 26 -2.96 12.53 15.78
C SER A 26 -2.92 12.87 17.26
N GLN A 27 -3.94 12.50 18.05
CA GLN A 27 -3.97 12.65 19.50
C GLN A 27 -2.89 11.81 20.22
N ARG A 28 -2.28 10.85 19.52
CA ARG A 28 -1.18 10.02 20.01
C ARG A 28 0.20 10.46 19.50
N GLY A 29 0.27 11.65 18.92
CA GLY A 29 1.51 12.26 18.45
C GLY A 29 1.91 11.87 17.02
N PHE A 30 1.05 11.24 16.24
CA PHE A 30 1.31 10.92 14.84
C PHE A 30 0.82 12.04 13.92
N ILE A 31 1.58 12.36 12.91
CA ILE A 31 1.12 13.15 11.76
C ILE A 31 0.60 12.16 10.73
N VAL A 32 -0.67 12.29 10.35
CA VAL A 32 -1.29 11.43 9.34
C VAL A 32 -1.55 12.24 8.09
N SER A 33 -0.94 11.83 6.98
CA SER A 33 -1.05 12.49 5.69
C SER A 33 -1.50 11.54 4.58
N SER A 34 -2.04 12.12 3.52
CA SER A 34 -2.36 11.42 2.28
C SER A 34 -1.92 12.27 1.10
N VAL A 35 -1.38 11.63 0.09
CA VAL A 35 -0.93 12.28 -1.15
C VAL A 35 -1.55 11.54 -2.32
N ASP A 36 -2.05 12.28 -3.30
CA ASP A 36 -2.43 11.75 -4.60
C ASP A 36 -1.26 11.96 -5.57
N ASN A 37 -0.63 10.87 -5.93
CA ASN A 37 0.46 10.85 -6.90
C ASN A 37 -0.07 10.99 -8.34
N ARG A 38 0.83 11.17 -9.30
CA ARG A 38 0.51 11.09 -10.74
C ARG A 38 -0.21 9.77 -11.03
N GLY A 39 -1.11 9.81 -11.99
CA GLY A 39 -1.95 8.67 -12.38
C GLY A 39 -3.27 8.54 -11.63
N THR A 40 -3.41 9.10 -10.41
CA THR A 40 -4.66 9.02 -9.64
C THR A 40 -5.83 9.72 -10.33
N ALA A 41 -7.06 9.39 -9.89
CA ALA A 41 -8.30 9.95 -10.44
C ALA A 41 -8.55 11.43 -10.08
N ALA A 42 -7.54 12.14 -9.55
CA ALA A 42 -7.64 13.55 -9.26
C ALA A 42 -8.00 14.38 -10.51
N PRO A 43 -8.74 15.52 -10.38
CA PRO A 43 -9.20 16.31 -11.51
C PRO A 43 -8.08 17.18 -12.12
N ARG A 44 -7.00 16.53 -12.58
CA ARG A 44 -5.79 17.17 -13.15
C ARG A 44 -5.62 16.90 -14.65
N GLY A 45 -6.66 16.39 -15.31
CA GLY A 45 -6.69 16.19 -16.75
C GLY A 45 -6.18 14.82 -17.24
N HIS A 46 -6.13 14.69 -18.55
CA HIS A 46 -5.83 13.45 -19.26
C HIS A 46 -4.37 13.01 -19.06
N ASP A 47 -3.42 13.91 -19.25
CA ASP A 47 -1.99 13.60 -19.20
C ASP A 47 -1.54 13.16 -17.79
N TRP A 48 -2.12 13.79 -16.76
CA TRP A 48 -1.92 13.36 -15.37
C TRP A 48 -2.35 11.90 -15.17
N ARG A 49 -3.54 11.53 -15.64
CA ARG A 49 -4.07 10.17 -15.45
C ARG A 49 -3.33 9.11 -16.26
N ARG A 50 -2.81 9.48 -17.44
CA ARG A 50 -2.08 8.56 -18.32
C ARG A 50 -0.58 8.47 -18.02
N SER A 51 -0.05 9.31 -17.14
CA SER A 51 1.39 9.35 -16.85
C SER A 51 1.98 8.02 -16.36
N ILE A 52 1.14 7.16 -15.77
CA ILE A 52 1.56 5.84 -15.25
C ILE A 52 1.22 4.68 -16.21
N TYR A 53 0.65 4.93 -17.38
CA TYR A 53 0.32 3.85 -18.32
C TYR A 53 1.57 3.04 -18.68
N ALA A 54 1.45 1.72 -18.63
CA ALA A 54 2.52 0.74 -18.82
C ALA A 54 3.72 0.87 -17.86
N SER A 55 3.61 1.68 -16.80
CA SER A 55 4.66 1.88 -15.79
C SER A 55 4.10 2.05 -14.37
N ASP A 56 2.87 1.61 -14.15
CA ASP A 56 2.19 1.67 -12.86
C ASP A 56 2.97 0.90 -11.78
N GLY A 57 3.16 1.54 -10.61
CA GLY A 57 4.05 1.07 -9.54
C GLY A 57 5.43 1.74 -9.50
N SER A 58 5.79 2.53 -10.51
CA SER A 58 7.04 3.30 -10.58
C SER A 58 6.87 4.74 -10.11
N LEU A 59 6.17 5.54 -10.89
CA LEU A 59 5.96 6.97 -10.60
C LEU A 59 5.17 7.20 -9.30
N GLU A 60 4.24 6.32 -8.98
CA GLU A 60 3.46 6.40 -7.74
C GLU A 60 4.37 6.28 -6.51
N THR A 61 5.32 5.34 -6.54
CA THR A 61 6.28 5.17 -5.44
C THR A 61 7.23 6.35 -5.34
N GLN A 62 7.68 6.88 -6.46
CA GLN A 62 8.53 8.06 -6.51
C GLN A 62 7.81 9.27 -5.94
N ASP A 63 6.61 9.59 -6.44
CA ASP A 63 5.84 10.75 -5.99
C ASP A 63 5.51 10.71 -4.49
N GLN A 64 5.16 9.52 -3.96
CA GLN A 64 4.92 9.35 -2.53
C GLN A 64 6.20 9.58 -1.70
N SER A 65 7.33 9.04 -2.15
CA SER A 65 8.64 9.24 -1.51
C SER A 65 9.06 10.71 -1.55
N ASP A 66 8.94 11.36 -2.71
CA ASP A 66 9.30 12.77 -2.89
C ASP A 66 8.41 13.70 -2.05
N ALA A 67 7.11 13.38 -1.93
CA ALA A 67 6.20 14.13 -1.07
C ALA A 67 6.61 14.06 0.40
N ILE A 68 6.97 12.87 0.91
CA ILE A 68 7.45 12.73 2.29
C ILE A 68 8.76 13.49 2.48
N ASN A 69 9.71 13.38 1.57
CA ASN A 69 10.97 14.11 1.64
C ASN A 69 10.76 15.64 1.63
N ALA A 70 9.83 16.14 0.79
CA ALA A 70 9.47 17.54 0.76
C ALA A 70 8.79 18.02 2.07
N MET A 71 7.94 17.19 2.66
CA MET A 71 7.33 17.46 3.98
C MET A 71 8.40 17.53 5.07
N CYS A 72 9.34 16.59 5.07
CA CYS A 72 10.48 16.57 5.98
C CYS A 72 11.36 17.82 5.85
N ALA A 73 11.65 18.24 4.65
CA ALA A 73 12.46 19.44 4.41
C ALA A 73 11.74 20.74 4.81
N ARG A 74 10.40 20.75 4.77
CA ARG A 74 9.60 21.95 5.01
C ARG A 74 9.26 22.16 6.50
N TRP A 75 9.06 21.08 7.28
CA TRP A 75 8.53 21.16 8.63
C TRP A 75 9.43 20.43 9.63
N GLU A 76 10.18 21.19 10.42
CA GLU A 76 11.14 20.69 11.40
C GLU A 76 10.53 19.82 12.52
N TYR A 77 9.23 19.93 12.76
CA TYR A 77 8.52 19.13 13.75
C TYR A 77 8.21 17.70 13.28
N ILE A 78 8.49 17.36 12.02
CA ILE A 78 8.31 16.01 11.48
C ILE A 78 9.56 15.17 11.76
N ASP A 79 9.41 14.08 12.47
CA ASP A 79 10.49 13.10 12.64
C ASP A 79 10.57 12.15 11.43
N CYS A 80 11.45 12.47 10.53
CA CYS A 80 11.65 11.73 9.27
C CYS A 80 12.40 10.41 9.43
N ASN A 81 12.85 10.08 10.62
CA ASN A 81 13.39 8.76 10.95
C ASN A 81 12.28 7.76 11.34
N ARG A 82 11.06 8.24 11.55
CA ARG A 82 9.89 7.46 11.97
C ARG A 82 8.74 7.60 10.99
N VAL A 83 8.96 7.18 9.73
CA VAL A 83 7.95 7.22 8.68
C VAL A 83 7.31 5.85 8.51
N GLY A 84 5.98 5.80 8.66
CA GLY A 84 5.18 4.61 8.41
C GLY A 84 4.26 4.78 7.20
N VAL A 85 3.85 3.69 6.60
CA VAL A 85 2.93 3.68 5.47
C VAL A 85 1.90 2.57 5.60
N TRP A 86 0.66 2.84 5.21
CA TRP A 86 -0.35 1.79 5.12
C TRP A 86 -1.32 2.03 3.98
N GLY A 87 -1.90 0.95 3.52
CA GLY A 87 -2.95 1.00 2.52
C GLY A 87 -3.66 -0.34 2.38
N HIS A 88 -4.80 -0.30 1.70
CA HIS A 88 -5.64 -1.44 1.41
C HIS A 88 -5.75 -1.63 -0.10
N SER A 89 -5.80 -2.87 -0.58
CA SER A 89 -5.94 -3.21 -2.01
C SER A 89 -4.75 -2.63 -2.80
N GLY A 90 -4.99 -1.80 -3.81
CA GLY A 90 -3.95 -1.03 -4.49
C GLY A 90 -3.04 -0.24 -3.54
N GLY A 91 -3.62 0.33 -2.47
CA GLY A 91 -2.82 0.95 -1.41
C GLY A 91 -1.95 -0.04 -0.63
N GLY A 92 -2.40 -1.29 -0.50
CA GLY A 92 -1.58 -2.39 0.05
C GLY A 92 -0.40 -2.71 -0.85
N SER A 93 -0.64 -2.79 -2.17
CA SER A 93 0.40 -2.98 -3.19
C SER A 93 1.42 -1.85 -3.18
N LEU A 94 0.93 -0.59 -3.12
CA LEU A 94 1.79 0.58 -3.02
C LEU A 94 2.60 0.59 -1.72
N THR A 95 2.00 0.17 -0.59
CA THR A 95 2.70 0.02 0.68
C THR A 95 3.88 -0.95 0.56
N LEU A 96 3.69 -2.12 -0.06
CA LEU A 96 4.77 -3.08 -0.32
C LEU A 96 5.86 -2.45 -1.20
N SER A 97 5.46 -1.81 -2.28
CA SER A 97 6.40 -1.18 -3.22
C SER A 97 7.24 -0.09 -2.53
N LEU A 98 6.63 0.73 -1.68
CA LEU A 98 7.32 1.76 -0.90
C LEU A 98 8.29 1.15 0.12
N MET A 99 7.87 0.13 0.85
CA MET A 99 8.72 -0.58 1.82
C MET A 99 9.93 -1.25 1.18
N PHE A 100 9.77 -1.76 -0.05
CA PHE A 100 10.83 -2.49 -0.74
C PHE A 100 11.72 -1.59 -1.61
N ARG A 101 11.17 -0.54 -2.22
CA ARG A 101 11.95 0.37 -3.09
C ARG A 101 12.62 1.51 -2.30
N TYR A 102 12.03 1.92 -1.17
CA TYR A 102 12.52 3.01 -0.32
C TYR A 102 12.71 2.58 1.15
N PRO A 103 13.45 1.46 1.43
CA PRO A 103 13.54 0.88 2.77
C PRO A 103 14.21 1.81 3.79
N LYS A 104 15.03 2.76 3.33
CA LYS A 104 15.64 3.76 4.22
C LYS A 104 14.65 4.83 4.68
N LEU A 105 13.60 5.10 3.92
CA LEU A 105 12.58 6.09 4.27
C LEU A 105 11.45 5.46 5.10
N PHE A 106 10.85 4.38 4.62
CA PHE A 106 9.70 3.76 5.27
C PHE A 106 10.14 2.68 6.27
N LYS A 107 9.90 2.94 7.56
CA LYS A 107 10.34 2.05 8.67
C LYS A 107 9.30 1.01 9.06
N VAL A 108 8.01 1.35 8.92
CA VAL A 108 6.89 0.47 9.27
C VAL A 108 5.85 0.49 8.16
N GLY A 109 5.45 -0.67 7.69
CA GLY A 109 4.38 -0.83 6.70
C GLY A 109 3.26 -1.74 7.17
N VAL A 110 2.00 -1.34 6.90
CA VAL A 110 0.83 -2.21 7.07
C VAL A 110 0.15 -2.37 5.72
N SER A 111 0.37 -3.51 5.09
CA SER A 111 -0.17 -3.83 3.76
C SER A 111 -1.40 -4.73 3.90
N GLN A 112 -2.56 -4.22 3.48
CA GLN A 112 -3.84 -4.93 3.59
C GLN A 112 -4.34 -5.35 2.21
N ALA A 113 -4.63 -6.64 2.04
CA ALA A 113 -5.16 -7.26 0.82
C ALA A 113 -4.43 -6.78 -0.46
N PRO A 114 -3.08 -6.86 -0.52
CA PRO A 114 -2.31 -6.35 -1.65
C PRO A 114 -2.38 -7.25 -2.89
N VAL A 115 -2.09 -6.66 -4.05
CA VAL A 115 -1.65 -7.35 -5.27
C VAL A 115 -0.12 -7.30 -5.33
N PRO A 116 0.61 -8.29 -4.81
CA PRO A 116 2.07 -8.25 -4.81
C PRO A 116 2.69 -8.55 -6.18
N ASP A 117 1.98 -9.32 -7.01
CA ASP A 117 2.37 -9.73 -8.35
C ASP A 117 1.23 -9.39 -9.32
N LYS A 118 1.45 -8.45 -10.21
CA LYS A 118 0.46 -7.93 -11.15
C LYS A 118 -0.08 -8.99 -12.10
N ARG A 119 0.67 -10.05 -12.36
CA ARG A 119 0.26 -11.18 -13.20
C ARG A 119 -0.82 -12.05 -12.57
N LEU A 120 -1.13 -11.83 -11.28
CA LEU A 120 -2.14 -12.57 -10.51
C LEU A 120 -3.41 -11.74 -10.24
N TYR A 121 -3.53 -10.57 -10.83
CA TYR A 121 -4.75 -9.77 -10.71
C TYR A 121 -5.58 -9.85 -11.99
N ASP A 122 -6.84 -9.38 -11.96
CA ASP A 122 -7.73 -9.49 -13.09
C ASP A 122 -7.22 -8.71 -14.33
N SER A 123 -7.45 -9.27 -15.52
CA SER A 123 -6.96 -8.71 -16.77
C SER A 123 -7.66 -7.40 -17.14
N ILE A 124 -8.95 -7.24 -16.81
CA ILE A 124 -9.70 -6.01 -17.14
C ILE A 124 -9.05 -4.78 -16.48
N TYR A 125 -8.64 -4.92 -15.21
CA TYR A 125 -7.95 -3.83 -14.50
C TYR A 125 -6.51 -3.72 -14.97
N GLN A 126 -5.77 -4.82 -14.94
CA GLN A 126 -4.32 -4.77 -15.13
C GLN A 126 -3.94 -4.38 -16.55
N GLU A 127 -4.58 -4.96 -17.57
CA GLU A 127 -4.33 -4.61 -18.98
C GLU A 127 -4.74 -3.17 -19.32
N ARG A 128 -5.78 -2.65 -18.66
CA ARG A 128 -6.20 -1.26 -18.83
C ARG A 128 -5.10 -0.25 -18.48
N TYR A 129 -4.27 -0.56 -17.49
CA TYR A 129 -3.26 0.37 -16.97
C TYR A 129 -1.83 -0.04 -17.31
N SER A 130 -1.56 -1.32 -17.42
CA SER A 130 -0.22 -1.85 -17.76
C SER A 130 -0.08 -2.27 -19.23
N GLY A 131 -1.17 -2.29 -20.03
CA GLY A 131 -1.19 -2.88 -21.38
C GLY A 131 -1.26 -4.40 -21.34
N LEU A 132 -1.23 -5.03 -22.51
CA LEU A 132 -1.26 -6.50 -22.61
C LEU A 132 0.01 -7.10 -22.01
N LEU A 133 -0.15 -8.22 -21.29
CA LEU A 133 0.98 -8.92 -20.68
C LEU A 133 2.03 -9.36 -21.70
N GLU A 134 1.59 -9.83 -22.89
CA GLU A 134 2.47 -10.27 -23.98
C GLU A 134 3.35 -9.14 -24.54
N ASP A 135 2.86 -7.90 -24.51
CA ASP A 135 3.58 -6.73 -25.03
C ASP A 135 4.45 -6.06 -23.95
N ASN A 136 4.16 -6.29 -22.66
CA ASN A 136 4.75 -5.56 -21.54
C ASN A 136 5.21 -6.48 -20.39
N ALA A 137 5.58 -7.72 -20.66
CA ALA A 137 5.91 -8.73 -19.66
C ALA A 137 6.97 -8.24 -18.65
N ASP A 138 7.99 -7.52 -19.12
CA ASP A 138 9.06 -6.98 -18.28
C ASP A 138 8.53 -5.92 -17.30
N ASN A 139 7.59 -5.08 -17.71
CA ASN A 139 6.96 -4.08 -16.85
C ASN A 139 6.08 -4.75 -15.77
N TYR A 140 5.34 -5.80 -16.13
CA TYR A 140 4.59 -6.59 -15.15
C TYR A 140 5.49 -7.18 -14.05
N VAL A 141 6.69 -7.62 -14.42
CA VAL A 141 7.68 -8.13 -13.45
C VAL A 141 8.29 -7.00 -12.66
N GLU A 142 8.86 -5.99 -13.34
CA GLU A 142 9.61 -4.90 -12.68
C GLU A 142 8.75 -4.08 -11.72
N PHE A 143 7.48 -3.82 -12.07
CA PHE A 143 6.58 -3.01 -11.24
C PHE A 143 5.71 -3.83 -10.29
N SER A 144 5.89 -5.15 -10.22
CA SER A 144 5.34 -5.98 -9.15
C SER A 144 6.18 -5.85 -7.87
N ALA A 145 5.51 -5.59 -6.75
CA ALA A 145 6.21 -5.42 -5.46
C ALA A 145 7.05 -6.65 -5.08
N ILE A 146 6.55 -7.85 -5.39
CA ILE A 146 7.22 -9.11 -5.07
C ILE A 146 8.65 -9.20 -5.63
N THR A 147 8.92 -8.60 -6.78
CA THR A 147 10.25 -8.55 -7.41
C THR A 147 11.30 -7.88 -6.52
N HIS A 148 10.86 -6.98 -5.67
CA HIS A 148 11.73 -6.21 -4.79
C HIS A 148 11.72 -6.69 -3.32
N ALA A 149 11.05 -7.80 -3.01
CA ALA A 149 10.86 -8.31 -1.65
C ALA A 149 12.18 -8.49 -0.87
N ALA A 150 13.26 -8.86 -1.57
CA ALA A 150 14.61 -8.98 -1.01
C ALA A 150 15.13 -7.68 -0.35
N LYS A 151 14.59 -6.52 -0.70
CA LYS A 151 15.01 -5.20 -0.20
C LYS A 151 14.30 -4.77 1.09
N LEU A 152 13.37 -5.57 1.63
CA LEU A 152 12.71 -5.24 2.89
C LEU A 152 13.73 -5.06 4.02
N GLU A 153 13.70 -3.91 4.70
CA GLU A 153 14.52 -3.62 5.89
C GLU A 153 13.67 -3.25 7.12
N GLY A 154 12.52 -2.62 6.88
CA GLY A 154 11.59 -2.16 7.94
C GLY A 154 10.70 -3.27 8.48
N LYS A 155 9.78 -2.89 9.38
CA LYS A 155 8.76 -3.76 9.96
C LYS A 155 7.53 -3.83 9.05
N LEU A 156 7.21 -4.99 8.53
CA LEU A 156 6.04 -5.22 7.68
C LEU A 156 4.99 -6.05 8.39
N LEU A 157 3.76 -5.56 8.43
CA LEU A 157 2.56 -6.34 8.74
C LEU A 157 1.77 -6.58 7.45
N LEU A 158 1.69 -7.82 7.04
CA LEU A 158 0.84 -8.28 5.94
C LEU A 158 -0.50 -8.73 6.50
N VAL A 159 -1.59 -8.18 5.97
CA VAL A 159 -2.96 -8.52 6.40
C VAL A 159 -3.78 -8.95 5.19
N HIS A 160 -4.46 -10.08 5.28
CA HIS A 160 -5.30 -10.53 4.16
C HIS A 160 -6.46 -11.42 4.63
N GLY A 161 -7.61 -11.31 3.98
CA GLY A 161 -8.73 -12.23 4.15
C GLY A 161 -8.53 -13.50 3.33
N THR A 162 -8.65 -14.67 3.93
CA THR A 162 -8.44 -15.93 3.18
C THR A 162 -9.58 -16.27 2.22
N GLY A 163 -10.73 -15.61 2.36
CA GLY A 163 -11.88 -15.70 1.46
C GLY A 163 -11.99 -14.53 0.48
N ASP A 164 -10.90 -13.80 0.24
CA ASP A 164 -10.88 -12.68 -0.69
C ASP A 164 -11.12 -13.16 -2.13
N ASP A 165 -12.25 -12.75 -2.68
CA ASP A 165 -12.74 -13.14 -4.01
C ASP A 165 -12.42 -12.08 -5.10
N ASN A 166 -11.74 -11.01 -4.73
CA ASN A 166 -11.24 -9.98 -5.62
C ASN A 166 -9.72 -10.12 -5.78
N VAL A 167 -8.97 -9.91 -4.70
CA VAL A 167 -7.52 -10.12 -4.68
C VAL A 167 -7.24 -11.45 -3.98
N HIS A 168 -6.99 -12.49 -4.75
CA HIS A 168 -6.84 -13.83 -4.23
C HIS A 168 -5.69 -13.94 -3.22
N TYR A 169 -5.94 -14.60 -2.09
CA TYR A 169 -4.96 -14.80 -1.01
C TYR A 169 -3.66 -15.46 -1.49
N GLN A 170 -3.72 -16.24 -2.57
CA GLN A 170 -2.56 -16.84 -3.25
C GLN A 170 -1.46 -15.82 -3.57
N GLY A 171 -1.81 -14.57 -3.91
CA GLY A 171 -0.82 -13.51 -4.12
C GLY A 171 0.03 -13.25 -2.87
N SER A 172 -0.61 -13.20 -1.70
CA SER A 172 0.09 -13.06 -0.42
C SER A 172 0.93 -14.28 -0.08
N GLU A 173 0.47 -15.50 -0.36
CA GLU A 173 1.27 -16.73 -0.15
C GLU A 173 2.55 -16.72 -0.99
N ARG A 174 2.48 -16.27 -2.23
CA ARG A 174 3.67 -16.12 -3.09
C ARG A 174 4.64 -15.08 -2.53
N LEU A 175 4.14 -13.94 -2.06
CA LEU A 175 4.97 -12.92 -1.42
C LEU A 175 5.64 -13.46 -0.15
N ILE A 176 4.90 -14.20 0.68
CA ILE A 176 5.42 -14.86 1.89
C ILE A 176 6.58 -15.79 1.53
N ASN A 177 6.41 -16.63 0.51
CA ASN A 177 7.48 -17.51 0.04
C ASN A 177 8.72 -16.74 -0.42
N GLU A 178 8.55 -15.63 -1.13
CA GLU A 178 9.67 -14.82 -1.59
C GLU A 178 10.38 -14.12 -0.43
N LEU A 179 9.64 -13.62 0.56
CA LEU A 179 10.23 -13.05 1.78
C LEU A 179 11.01 -14.10 2.59
N ILE A 180 10.48 -15.32 2.72
CA ILE A 180 11.16 -16.44 3.38
C ILE A 180 12.46 -16.80 2.65
N LYS A 181 12.42 -16.93 1.34
CA LYS A 181 13.58 -17.22 0.49
C LYS A 181 14.73 -16.23 0.73
N HIS A 182 14.42 -14.97 0.99
CA HIS A 182 15.39 -13.92 1.28
C HIS A 182 15.63 -13.70 2.78
N ASN A 183 15.15 -14.61 3.65
CA ASN A 183 15.26 -14.51 5.11
C ASN A 183 14.76 -13.18 5.68
N LYS A 184 13.68 -12.62 5.09
CA LYS A 184 13.07 -11.38 5.58
C LYS A 184 12.03 -11.69 6.65
N GLN A 185 12.11 -10.97 7.77
CA GLN A 185 11.18 -11.12 8.88
C GLN A 185 10.01 -10.17 8.71
N PHE A 186 8.79 -10.66 8.94
CA PHE A 186 7.56 -9.91 8.82
C PHE A 186 6.48 -10.47 9.75
N SER A 187 5.42 -9.72 9.96
CA SER A 187 4.22 -10.18 10.67
C SER A 187 3.10 -10.48 9.66
N LEU A 188 2.30 -11.49 9.96
CA LEU A 188 1.15 -11.88 9.13
C LEU A 188 -0.12 -11.97 9.97
N MET A 189 -1.22 -11.41 9.47
CA MET A 189 -2.57 -11.66 9.96
C MET A 189 -3.47 -12.13 8.83
N ALA A 190 -3.75 -13.41 8.79
CA ALA A 190 -4.74 -14.01 7.90
C ALA A 190 -6.10 -14.04 8.59
N TYR A 191 -7.09 -13.33 8.02
CA TYR A 191 -8.47 -13.32 8.52
C TYR A 191 -9.27 -14.48 7.87
N PRO A 192 -9.65 -15.54 8.63
CA PRO A 192 -10.33 -16.70 8.07
C PRO A 192 -11.64 -16.33 7.39
N ASN A 193 -11.80 -16.70 6.11
CA ASN A 193 -13.03 -16.50 5.31
C ASN A 193 -13.53 -15.04 5.17
N ARG A 194 -12.72 -14.03 5.56
CA ARG A 194 -13.06 -12.63 5.27
C ARG A 194 -12.71 -12.33 3.82
N ARG A 195 -13.59 -11.52 3.20
CA ARG A 195 -13.44 -11.05 1.83
C ARG A 195 -12.51 -9.85 1.73
N HIS A 196 -12.48 -9.24 0.57
CA HIS A 196 -11.57 -8.12 0.24
C HIS A 196 -11.61 -6.96 1.24
N GLY A 197 -12.78 -6.59 1.73
CA GLY A 197 -12.94 -5.48 2.69
C GLY A 197 -12.45 -5.78 4.11
N ILE A 198 -12.30 -7.05 4.48
CA ILE A 198 -11.96 -7.54 5.83
C ILE A 198 -12.87 -6.88 6.89
N VAL A 199 -14.19 -6.93 6.63
CA VAL A 199 -15.21 -6.31 7.51
C VAL A 199 -16.24 -7.31 8.03
N GLU A 200 -16.32 -8.49 7.42
CA GLU A 200 -17.31 -9.51 7.75
C GLU A 200 -17.03 -10.14 9.12
N GLY A 201 -18.10 -10.52 9.78
CA GLY A 201 -18.06 -11.18 11.09
C GLY A 201 -17.90 -10.19 12.25
N GLU A 202 -18.38 -10.62 13.39
CA GLU A 202 -18.37 -9.83 14.62
C GLU A 202 -16.94 -9.48 15.04
N GLY A 203 -16.71 -8.23 15.43
CA GLY A 203 -15.44 -7.74 15.95
C GLY A 203 -14.33 -7.53 14.91
N THR A 204 -14.48 -7.97 13.65
CA THR A 204 -13.40 -7.96 12.64
C THR A 204 -12.84 -6.55 12.41
N SER A 205 -13.71 -5.56 12.18
CA SER A 205 -13.28 -4.18 11.92
C SER A 205 -12.56 -3.54 13.11
N LEU A 206 -13.05 -3.82 14.33
CA LEU A 206 -12.41 -3.33 15.56
C LEU A 206 -11.04 -3.99 15.75
N HIS A 207 -10.96 -5.31 15.61
CA HIS A 207 -9.71 -6.06 15.72
C HIS A 207 -8.66 -5.57 14.72
N LEU A 208 -9.05 -5.40 13.45
CA LEU A 208 -8.16 -4.89 12.39
C LEU A 208 -7.64 -3.48 12.71
N SER A 209 -8.53 -2.57 13.13
CA SER A 209 -8.17 -1.20 13.46
C SER A 209 -7.26 -1.13 14.68
N THR A 210 -7.54 -1.94 15.70
CA THR A 210 -6.72 -2.03 16.92
C THR A 210 -5.32 -2.57 16.59
N MET A 211 -5.25 -3.66 15.85
CA MET A 211 -3.98 -4.27 15.44
C MET A 211 -3.12 -3.31 14.61
N ARG A 212 -3.70 -2.65 13.60
CA ARG A 212 -3.00 -1.65 12.79
C ARG A 212 -2.47 -0.50 13.63
N SER A 213 -3.29 0.04 14.53
CA SER A 213 -2.89 1.14 15.41
C SER A 213 -1.76 0.72 16.35
N ALA A 214 -1.90 -0.44 16.98
CA ALA A 214 -0.87 -1.00 17.86
C ALA A 214 0.44 -1.26 17.10
N TYR A 215 0.35 -1.75 15.86
CA TYR A 215 1.54 -2.01 15.07
C TYR A 215 2.37 -0.76 14.82
N PHE A 216 1.74 0.36 14.47
CA PHE A 216 2.42 1.64 14.34
C PHE A 216 2.96 2.16 15.68
N MET A 217 2.14 2.16 16.73
CA MET A 217 2.54 2.67 18.05
C MET A 217 3.72 1.91 18.67
N ASN A 218 3.87 0.63 18.35
CA ASN A 218 4.92 -0.22 18.91
C ASN A 218 6.19 -0.26 18.07
N ASN A 219 6.17 0.20 16.82
CA ASN A 219 7.28 0.03 15.89
C ASN A 219 7.77 1.34 15.25
N LEU A 220 7.09 2.46 15.43
CA LEU A 220 7.53 3.81 15.10
C LEU A 220 7.85 4.60 16.38
#